data_02f8cc665d69649c1e417e0783766ed5
#
_entry.id   02f8cc665d69649c1e417e0783766ed5
#
_cell.length_a   1.000
_cell.length_b   1.000
_cell.length_c   1.000
_cell.angle_alpha   90.00
_cell.angle_beta   90.00
_cell.angle_gamma   90.00
#
_symmetry.space_group_name_H-M   'P 1'
#
loop_
_entity.id
_entity.type
_entity.pdbx_description
1 polymer ?
#
loop_
_entity_poly.entity_id
_entity_poly.type
_entity_poly.pdbx_seq_one_letter_code
_entity_poly.pdbx_strand_id
1 'polypeptide(L)'
;MRNILFTVLFIGILSLIASPISLASKSLHKANMINLSNNAIICMHQDPDGYLWIGTYDGLNLYNGKDTYVYRFELNNKNSLCSNIIHKISDAEPGFLWISTSLSINKFSLKKRKVTESYPGYMESDLVATDSSGITLAICKENRISCYTPFSDGFRDLP
;
A
#
# COMPACT_ATOMS: atom_id res chain seq x y z
N MET A 1 49.92 37.28 -35.63
CA MET A 1 50.02 36.43 -34.42
C MET A 1 48.83 36.57 -33.45
N ARG A 2 48.11 37.69 -33.38
CA ARG A 2 47.00 37.94 -32.46
C ARG A 2 45.74 37.17 -32.81
N ASN A 3 45.50 36.86 -34.09
CA ASN A 3 44.26 36.11 -34.50
C ASN A 3 44.35 34.59 -34.33
N ILE A 4 45.53 34.00 -34.28
CA ILE A 4 45.73 32.58 -34.10
C ILE A 4 45.47 32.21 -32.64
N LEU A 5 45.81 33.11 -31.71
CA LEU A 5 45.58 32.86 -30.25
C LEU A 5 44.08 32.83 -29.89
N PHE A 6 43.28 33.70 -30.56
CA PHE A 6 41.82 33.73 -30.37
C PHE A 6 41.14 32.48 -30.95
N THR A 7 41.63 31.96 -32.08
CA THR A 7 41.04 30.76 -32.70
C THR A 7 41.32 29.51 -31.87
N VAL A 8 42.52 29.39 -31.31
CA VAL A 8 42.88 28.25 -30.44
C VAL A 8 42.10 28.30 -29.12
N LEU A 9 41.87 29.49 -28.54
CA LEU A 9 41.09 29.65 -27.32
C LEU A 9 39.62 29.31 -27.54
N PHE A 10 39.03 29.65 -28.70
CA PHE A 10 37.65 29.37 -29.05
C PHE A 10 37.40 27.88 -29.29
N ILE A 11 38.35 27.16 -29.89
CA ILE A 11 38.29 25.71 -30.10
C ILE A 11 38.44 24.97 -28.74
N GLY A 12 39.27 25.46 -27.82
CA GLY A 12 39.46 24.89 -26.50
C GLY A 12 38.19 25.01 -25.61
N ILE A 13 37.46 26.13 -25.73
CA ILE A 13 36.22 26.35 -24.98
C ILE A 13 35.06 25.48 -25.52
N LEU A 14 35.03 25.28 -26.85
CA LEU A 14 33.98 24.45 -27.47
C LEU A 14 34.11 22.95 -27.12
N SER A 15 35.33 22.48 -26.85
CA SER A 15 35.57 21.07 -26.43
C SER A 15 35.18 20.79 -24.97
N LEU A 16 35.06 21.83 -24.11
CA LEU A 16 34.65 21.67 -22.71
C LEU A 16 33.13 21.53 -22.53
N ILE A 17 32.34 21.86 -23.56
CA ILE A 17 30.86 21.81 -23.47
C ILE A 17 30.29 20.50 -24.00
N ALA A 18 31.11 19.69 -24.67
CA ALA A 18 30.69 18.35 -25.14
C ALA A 18 30.98 17.25 -24.09
N SER A 19 30.49 17.42 -22.89
CA SER A 19 30.34 16.26 -22.02
C SER A 19 29.24 15.37 -22.63
N PRO A 20 29.52 14.09 -22.93
CA PRO A 20 28.46 13.19 -23.39
C PRO A 20 27.46 13.10 -22.27
N ILE A 21 26.24 13.60 -22.51
CA ILE A 21 25.09 13.27 -21.70
C ILE A 21 24.94 11.75 -21.85
N SER A 22 25.53 11.02 -20.93
CA SER A 22 25.27 9.60 -20.80
C SER A 22 23.76 9.48 -20.48
N LEU A 23 22.96 9.26 -21.52
CA LEU A 23 21.63 8.70 -21.34
C LEU A 23 21.88 7.31 -20.74
N ALA A 24 21.91 7.24 -19.41
CA ALA A 24 21.73 5.99 -18.72
C ALA A 24 20.36 5.45 -19.15
N SER A 25 20.35 4.62 -20.19
CA SER A 25 19.17 3.84 -20.51
C SER A 25 18.92 2.97 -19.30
N LYS A 26 17.99 3.40 -18.44
CA LYS A 26 17.49 2.60 -17.35
C LYS A 26 16.93 1.35 -18.01
N SER A 27 17.69 0.27 -17.96
CA SER A 27 17.26 -1.03 -18.44
C SER A 27 15.89 -1.29 -17.82
N LEU A 28 14.84 -1.26 -18.62
CA LEU A 28 13.54 -1.74 -18.23
C LEU A 28 13.71 -3.23 -17.96
N HIS A 29 13.95 -3.57 -16.70
CA HIS A 29 13.87 -4.96 -16.27
C HIS A 29 12.48 -5.46 -16.65
N LYS A 30 12.44 -6.57 -17.39
CA LYS A 30 11.20 -7.28 -17.69
C LYS A 30 10.49 -7.48 -16.35
N ALA A 31 9.38 -6.76 -16.15
CA ALA A 31 8.60 -6.88 -14.94
C ALA A 31 8.16 -8.34 -14.81
N ASN A 32 8.57 -9.01 -13.75
CA ASN A 32 8.04 -10.32 -13.44
C ASN A 32 6.53 -10.17 -13.27
N MET A 33 5.77 -10.98 -13.97
CA MET A 33 4.31 -10.98 -13.82
C MET A 33 3.97 -11.34 -12.38
N ILE A 34 3.32 -10.43 -11.68
CA ILE A 34 2.81 -10.68 -10.32
C ILE A 34 1.52 -11.48 -10.47
N ASN A 35 1.50 -12.69 -9.92
CA ASN A 35 0.29 -13.53 -9.91
C ASN A 35 -0.64 -13.08 -8.79
N LEU A 36 -1.55 -12.18 -9.10
CA LEU A 36 -2.57 -11.72 -8.15
C LEU A 36 -3.77 -12.66 -8.12
N SER A 37 -4.51 -12.63 -7.03
CA SER A 37 -5.75 -13.38 -6.84
C SER A 37 -6.84 -12.97 -7.84
N ASN A 38 -6.81 -11.71 -8.29
CA ASN A 38 -7.70 -11.15 -9.31
C ASN A 38 -7.03 -9.97 -10.00
N ASN A 39 -7.31 -9.76 -11.29
CA ASN A 39 -6.75 -8.66 -12.09
C ASN A 39 -7.38 -7.29 -11.78
N ALA A 40 -8.55 -7.25 -11.14
CA ALA A 40 -9.21 -6.02 -10.73
C ALA A 40 -8.64 -5.56 -9.38
N ILE A 41 -7.60 -4.74 -9.42
CA ILE A 41 -6.98 -4.13 -8.25
C ILE A 41 -7.87 -2.97 -7.78
N ILE A 42 -8.21 -2.93 -6.50
CA ILE A 42 -9.03 -1.88 -5.88
C ILE A 42 -8.15 -0.90 -5.09
N CYS A 43 -7.20 -1.42 -4.32
CA CYS A 43 -6.32 -0.61 -3.48
C CYS A 43 -4.93 -1.24 -3.33
N MET A 44 -3.97 -0.40 -2.95
CA MET A 44 -2.60 -0.84 -2.65
C MET A 44 -2.08 -0.07 -1.43
N HIS A 45 -1.23 -0.72 -0.66
CA HIS A 45 -0.57 -0.16 0.51
C HIS A 45 0.82 -0.78 0.68
N GLN A 46 1.82 0.02 1.04
CA GLN A 46 3.15 -0.48 1.37
C GLN A 46 3.34 -0.42 2.88
N ASP A 47 3.67 -1.56 3.49
CA ASP A 47 3.94 -1.61 4.92
C ASP A 47 5.34 -1.07 5.28
N PRO A 48 5.63 -0.83 6.57
CA PRO A 48 6.93 -0.33 7.01
C PRO A 48 8.13 -1.24 6.67
N ASP A 49 7.91 -2.52 6.45
CA ASP A 49 8.94 -3.49 6.03
C ASP A 49 9.16 -3.46 4.51
N GLY A 50 8.40 -2.65 3.77
CA GLY A 50 8.51 -2.45 2.33
C GLY A 50 7.75 -3.47 1.49
N TYR A 51 6.96 -4.37 2.10
CA TYR A 51 6.09 -5.29 1.38
C TYR A 51 4.88 -4.56 0.79
N LEU A 52 4.45 -4.98 -0.39
CA LEU A 52 3.31 -4.40 -1.07
C LEU A 52 2.06 -5.26 -0.84
N TRP A 53 1.05 -4.65 -0.22
CA TRP A 53 -0.26 -5.22 -0.01
C TRP A 53 -1.21 -4.74 -1.09
N ILE A 54 -1.92 -5.66 -1.75
CA ILE A 54 -2.77 -5.37 -2.90
C ILE A 54 -4.15 -5.97 -2.65
N GLY A 55 -5.13 -5.10 -2.54
CA GLY A 55 -6.54 -5.49 -2.40
C GLY A 55 -7.20 -5.63 -3.77
N THR A 56 -7.92 -6.73 -3.95
CA THR A 56 -8.63 -7.07 -5.19
C THR A 56 -10.09 -7.45 -4.91
N TYR A 57 -10.84 -7.78 -5.96
CA TYR A 57 -12.18 -8.38 -5.83
C TYR A 57 -12.16 -9.83 -5.32
N ASP A 58 -10.98 -10.49 -5.23
CA ASP A 58 -10.90 -11.91 -4.82
C ASP A 58 -9.76 -12.16 -3.82
N GLY A 59 -9.55 -11.25 -2.91
CA GLY A 59 -8.62 -11.41 -1.79
C GLY A 59 -7.60 -10.32 -1.63
N LEU A 60 -6.89 -10.41 -0.51
CA LEU A 60 -5.75 -9.59 -0.14
C LEU A 60 -4.47 -10.30 -0.57
N ASN A 61 -3.62 -9.62 -1.32
CA ASN A 61 -2.36 -10.16 -1.81
C ASN A 61 -1.20 -9.45 -1.11
N LEU A 62 -0.21 -10.21 -0.64
CA LEU A 62 1.07 -9.71 -0.16
C LEU A 62 2.15 -10.05 -1.18
N TYR A 63 2.79 -9.05 -1.75
CA TYR A 63 3.95 -9.20 -2.63
C TYR A 63 5.24 -8.77 -1.90
N ASN A 64 6.21 -9.65 -1.84
CA ASN A 64 7.48 -9.44 -1.13
C ASN A 64 8.66 -9.08 -2.06
N GLY A 65 8.37 -8.71 -3.32
CA GLY A 65 9.38 -8.46 -4.34
C GLY A 65 9.70 -9.68 -5.21
N LYS A 66 9.28 -10.88 -4.79
CA LYS A 66 9.49 -12.15 -5.51
C LYS A 66 8.23 -12.99 -5.58
N ASP A 67 7.63 -13.28 -4.44
CA ASP A 67 6.48 -14.18 -4.30
C ASP A 67 5.23 -13.40 -3.91
N THR A 68 4.06 -13.95 -4.25
CA THR A 68 2.76 -13.42 -3.88
C THR A 68 2.04 -14.43 -2.97
N TYR A 69 1.59 -13.96 -1.81
CA TYR A 69 0.77 -14.73 -0.86
C TYR A 69 -0.65 -14.16 -0.90
N VAL A 70 -1.65 -15.04 -0.94
CA VAL A 70 -3.06 -14.64 -1.05
C VAL A 70 -3.81 -15.01 0.22
N TYR A 71 -4.55 -14.04 0.77
CA TYR A 71 -5.42 -14.21 1.93
C TYR A 71 -6.87 -14.01 1.47
N ARG A 72 -7.75 -14.96 1.85
CA ARG A 72 -9.16 -14.99 1.48
C ARG A 72 -10.05 -15.24 2.69
N PHE A 73 -11.33 -15.09 2.48
CA PHE A 73 -12.34 -15.61 3.39
C PHE A 73 -12.28 -17.14 3.40
N GLU A 74 -12.36 -17.72 4.58
CA GLU A 74 -12.45 -19.17 4.79
C GLU A 74 -13.60 -19.46 5.76
N LEU A 75 -14.50 -20.32 5.33
CA LEU A 75 -15.66 -20.70 6.17
C LEU A 75 -15.19 -21.35 7.47
N ASN A 76 -15.79 -20.94 8.60
CA ASN A 76 -15.45 -21.39 9.95
C ASN A 76 -14.03 -21.04 10.45
N ASN A 77 -13.29 -20.20 9.73
CA ASN A 77 -11.99 -19.70 10.17
C ASN A 77 -12.10 -18.23 10.61
N LYS A 78 -12.22 -17.99 11.91
CA LYS A 78 -12.30 -16.64 12.48
C LYS A 78 -11.02 -15.81 12.34
N ASN A 79 -9.92 -16.41 11.88
CA ASN A 79 -8.66 -15.70 11.60
C ASN A 79 -8.50 -15.40 10.11
N SER A 80 -9.48 -15.69 9.27
CA SER A 80 -9.53 -15.29 7.86
C SER A 80 -10.25 -13.95 7.69
N LEU A 81 -10.16 -13.38 6.50
CA LEU A 81 -10.95 -12.20 6.12
C LEU A 81 -12.45 -12.51 6.19
N CYS A 82 -13.28 -11.49 6.40
CA CYS A 82 -14.75 -11.67 6.39
C CYS A 82 -15.33 -11.65 4.98
N SER A 83 -14.60 -11.12 3.99
CA SER A 83 -14.96 -11.10 2.57
C SER A 83 -13.72 -11.07 1.71
N ASN A 84 -13.83 -11.55 0.46
CA ASN A 84 -12.77 -11.48 -0.53
C ASN A 84 -12.65 -10.12 -1.21
N ILE A 85 -13.68 -9.28 -1.15
CA ILE A 85 -13.66 -7.95 -1.78
C ILE A 85 -12.99 -6.98 -0.81
N ILE A 86 -11.81 -6.49 -1.19
CA ILE A 86 -10.99 -5.60 -0.37
C ILE A 86 -11.17 -4.16 -0.87
N HIS A 87 -11.74 -3.29 -0.05
CA HIS A 87 -11.97 -1.89 -0.41
C HIS A 87 -10.81 -0.98 -0.04
N LYS A 88 -10.22 -1.19 1.14
CA LYS A 88 -9.16 -0.33 1.66
C LYS A 88 -8.15 -1.11 2.49
N ILE A 89 -6.90 -0.66 2.43
CA ILE A 89 -5.80 -1.11 3.28
C ILE A 89 -5.16 0.15 3.87
N SER A 90 -4.92 0.16 5.16
CA SER A 90 -4.22 1.26 5.84
C SER A 90 -3.46 0.75 7.07
N ASP A 91 -2.52 1.57 7.56
CA ASP A 91 -1.83 1.28 8.81
C ASP A 91 -2.81 1.29 9.98
N ALA A 92 -2.56 0.39 10.92
CA ALA A 92 -3.10 0.39 12.26
C ALA A 92 -1.97 0.74 13.25
N GLU A 93 -2.07 0.32 14.50
CA GLU A 93 -0.95 0.41 15.42
C GLU A 93 0.23 -0.47 14.94
N PRO A 94 1.48 -0.24 15.41
CA PRO A 94 2.68 -0.94 14.95
C PRO A 94 2.51 -2.46 14.90
N GLY A 95 2.77 -3.04 13.71
CA GLY A 95 2.65 -4.48 13.46
C GLY A 95 1.27 -4.95 12.99
N PHE A 96 0.34 -4.03 12.71
CA PHE A 96 -0.99 -4.34 12.22
C PHE A 96 -1.39 -3.48 11.04
N LEU A 97 -2.34 -4.00 10.24
CA LEU A 97 -3.04 -3.27 9.19
C LEU A 97 -4.55 -3.34 9.43
N TRP A 98 -5.23 -2.28 9.03
CA TRP A 98 -6.67 -2.28 8.84
C TRP A 98 -7.01 -2.70 7.42
N ILE A 99 -7.87 -3.71 7.30
CA ILE A 99 -8.36 -4.21 6.02
C ILE A 99 -9.88 -4.03 5.98
N SER A 100 -10.33 -3.06 5.21
CA SER A 100 -11.75 -2.84 4.96
C SER A 100 -12.23 -3.76 3.84
N THR A 101 -13.29 -4.49 4.10
CA THR A 101 -13.92 -5.42 3.16
C THR A 101 -15.39 -5.07 2.95
N SER A 102 -16.07 -5.75 2.04
CA SER A 102 -17.50 -5.56 1.81
C SER A 102 -18.38 -5.89 3.04
N LEU A 103 -17.86 -6.60 4.04
CA LEU A 103 -18.67 -7.05 5.18
C LEU A 103 -18.18 -6.52 6.54
N SER A 104 -16.92 -6.06 6.63
CA SER A 104 -16.32 -5.69 7.92
C SER A 104 -15.03 -4.90 7.76
N ILE A 105 -14.59 -4.26 8.84
CA ILE A 105 -13.18 -3.89 9.04
C ILE A 105 -12.49 -5.05 9.77
N ASN A 106 -11.32 -5.45 9.28
CA ASN A 106 -10.52 -6.51 9.86
C ASN A 106 -9.18 -5.95 10.32
N LYS A 107 -8.74 -6.34 11.52
CA LYS A 107 -7.41 -6.06 12.03
C LYS A 107 -6.49 -7.22 11.68
N PHE A 108 -5.49 -6.95 10.85
CA PHE A 108 -4.58 -7.97 10.33
C PHE A 108 -3.20 -7.85 10.97
N SER A 109 -2.70 -8.91 11.58
CA SER A 109 -1.37 -8.94 12.16
C SER A 109 -0.31 -9.25 11.10
N LEU A 110 0.64 -8.34 10.89
CA LEU A 110 1.77 -8.53 9.99
C LEU A 110 2.65 -9.70 10.41
N LYS A 111 2.91 -9.82 11.72
CA LYS A 111 3.73 -10.91 12.29
C LYS A 111 3.06 -12.29 12.18
N LYS A 112 1.77 -12.37 12.53
CA LYS A 112 1.02 -13.64 12.50
C LYS A 112 0.49 -13.97 11.11
N ARG A 113 0.47 -13.00 10.19
CA ARG A 113 -0.08 -13.08 8.83
C ARG A 113 -1.51 -13.60 8.79
N LYS A 114 -2.35 -13.07 9.67
CA LYS A 114 -3.75 -13.44 9.78
C LYS A 114 -4.59 -12.35 10.44
N VAL A 115 -5.90 -12.42 10.25
CA VAL A 115 -6.84 -11.58 10.98
C VAL A 115 -6.83 -11.95 12.46
N THR A 116 -6.79 -10.94 13.32
CA THR A 116 -6.87 -11.08 14.78
C THR A 116 -8.22 -10.66 15.33
N GLU A 117 -8.81 -9.64 14.71
CA GLU A 117 -10.08 -9.06 15.12
C GLU A 117 -10.88 -8.66 13.88
N SER A 118 -12.20 -8.75 13.96
CA SER A 118 -13.11 -8.35 12.89
C SER A 118 -14.30 -7.60 13.47
N TYR A 119 -14.66 -6.51 12.81
CA TYR A 119 -15.72 -5.59 13.23
C TYR A 119 -16.80 -5.55 12.15
N PRO A 120 -17.83 -6.42 12.25
CA PRO A 120 -18.97 -6.42 11.32
C PRO A 120 -19.81 -5.15 11.50
N GLY A 121 -20.51 -4.75 10.44
CA GLY A 121 -21.31 -3.53 10.44
C GLY A 121 -20.56 -2.28 9.98
N TYR A 122 -19.25 -2.34 9.84
CA TYR A 122 -18.40 -1.29 9.27
C TYR A 122 -18.05 -1.63 7.82
N MET A 123 -19.08 -1.91 7.04
CA MET A 123 -18.96 -2.30 5.62
C MET A 123 -18.52 -1.14 4.76
N GLU A 124 -17.67 -1.44 3.78
CA GLU A 124 -17.24 -0.47 2.76
C GLU A 124 -16.75 0.86 3.34
N SER A 125 -15.93 0.76 4.42
CA SER A 125 -15.33 1.96 5.02
C SER A 125 -14.41 2.64 4.01
N ASP A 126 -14.79 3.85 3.59
CA ASP A 126 -14.04 4.60 2.57
C ASP A 126 -12.73 5.14 3.11
N LEU A 127 -12.68 5.44 4.41
CA LEU A 127 -11.49 5.98 5.02
C LEU A 127 -11.23 5.31 6.38
N VAL A 128 -10.03 4.81 6.52
CA VAL A 128 -9.46 4.41 7.82
C VAL A 128 -8.16 5.18 7.99
N ALA A 129 -8.09 6.03 8.98
CA ALA A 129 -6.91 6.80 9.33
C ALA A 129 -6.54 6.54 10.79
N THR A 130 -5.28 6.21 11.04
CA THR A 130 -4.75 5.91 12.38
C THR A 130 -3.69 6.93 12.74
N ASP A 131 -3.75 7.48 13.94
CA ASP A 131 -2.71 8.35 14.47
C ASP A 131 -1.57 7.57 15.15
N SER A 132 -0.54 8.29 15.62
CA SER A 132 0.63 7.69 16.27
C SER A 132 0.32 6.99 17.61
N SER A 133 -0.83 7.25 18.21
CA SER A 133 -1.30 6.58 19.45
C SER A 133 -2.18 5.37 19.18
N GLY A 134 -2.44 5.06 17.90
CA GLY A 134 -3.27 3.94 17.48
C GLY A 134 -4.77 4.24 17.48
N ILE A 135 -5.16 5.50 17.69
CA ILE A 135 -6.55 5.94 17.54
C ILE A 135 -6.89 5.95 16.06
N THR A 136 -7.94 5.24 15.69
CA THR A 136 -8.36 5.07 14.31
C THR A 136 -9.74 5.66 14.09
N LEU A 137 -9.89 6.45 13.03
CA LEU A 137 -11.17 6.95 12.55
C LEU A 137 -11.57 6.21 11.28
N ALA A 138 -12.79 5.71 11.25
CA ALA A 138 -13.40 5.08 10.08
C ALA A 138 -14.65 5.86 9.67
N ILE A 139 -14.75 6.14 8.36
CA ILE A 139 -15.97 6.71 7.76
C ILE A 139 -16.70 5.55 7.07
N CYS A 140 -17.87 5.24 7.57
CA CYS A 140 -18.72 4.18 7.07
C CYS A 140 -19.81 4.73 6.13
N LYS A 141 -20.58 3.84 5.50
CA LYS A 141 -21.79 4.22 4.77
C LYS A 141 -22.68 5.15 5.62
N GLU A 142 -23.41 6.04 4.95
CA GLU A 142 -24.28 7.04 5.59
C GLU A 142 -23.54 8.15 6.34
N ASN A 143 -22.27 8.38 5.99
CA ASN A 143 -21.40 9.40 6.61
C ASN A 143 -21.23 9.23 8.14
N ARG A 144 -21.41 8.04 8.67
CA ARG A 144 -21.12 7.77 10.07
C ARG A 144 -19.61 7.77 10.29
N ILE A 145 -19.16 8.49 11.29
CA ILE A 145 -17.77 8.50 11.75
C ILE A 145 -17.68 7.64 12.99
N SER A 146 -16.80 6.66 12.98
CA SER A 146 -16.58 5.77 14.10
C SER A 146 -15.12 5.85 14.54
N CYS A 147 -14.88 5.74 15.83
CA CYS A 147 -13.56 5.79 16.44
C CYS A 147 -13.22 4.46 17.09
N TYR A 148 -12.04 3.97 16.83
CA TYR A 148 -11.39 2.87 17.55
C TYR A 148 -10.24 3.42 18.39
N THR A 149 -10.08 2.90 19.60
CA THR A 149 -8.89 3.13 20.42
C THR A 149 -8.29 1.78 20.82
N PRO A 150 -6.95 1.68 21.04
CA PRO A 150 -6.32 0.42 21.44
C PRO A 150 -6.84 -0.17 22.76
N PHE A 151 -7.56 0.63 23.54
CA PHE A 151 -8.15 0.24 24.83
C PHE A 151 -9.67 0.03 24.76
N SER A 152 -10.28 0.17 23.57
CA SER A 152 -11.72 -0.06 23.37
C SER A 152 -11.98 -1.46 22.90
N ASP A 153 -13.18 -1.98 23.22
CA ASP A 153 -13.64 -3.29 22.72
C ASP A 153 -14.11 -3.24 21.26
N GLY A 154 -13.72 -2.20 20.49
CA GLY A 154 -14.05 -2.04 19.09
C GLY A 154 -14.30 -0.59 18.68
N PHE A 155 -14.87 -0.44 17.50
CA PHE A 155 -15.28 0.88 16.99
C PHE A 155 -16.53 1.36 17.72
N ARG A 156 -16.60 2.68 17.95
CA ARG A 156 -17.76 3.38 18.51
C ARG A 156 -18.12 4.55 17.62
N ASP A 157 -19.39 4.68 17.29
CA ASP A 157 -19.87 5.82 16.50
C ASP A 157 -19.70 7.11 17.32
N LEU A 158 -19.20 8.13 16.63
CA LEU A 158 -19.14 9.48 17.19
C LEU A 158 -20.50 10.17 17.02
N PRO A 159 -20.90 11.03 17.97
CA PRO A 159 -22.19 11.72 17.90
C PRO A 159 -22.29 12.72 16.76
#